data_45d8973012cb316f8b2adc45b0e24aed
#
_entry.id   45d8973012cb316f8b2adc45b0e24aed
#
_cell.length_a   1.000
_cell.length_b   1.000
_cell.length_c   1.000
_cell.angle_alpha   90.00
_cell.angle_beta   90.00
_cell.angle_gamma   90.00
#
_symmetry.space_group_name_H-M   'P 1'
#
loop_
_entity.id
_entity.type
_entity.pdbx_description
1 polymer ?
#
loop_
_entity_poly.entity_id
_entity_poly.type
_entity_poly.pdbx_seq_one_letter_code
_entity_poly.pdbx_strand_id
1 'polypeptide(L)'
;MSNEQNENKKERRPFAPGLCFSKLVWVFLISCVVGFLVETLWCYIRHGYIESRQSLVYGPLSVAYGMGAVVLTMALYKFRNSPWWKIFLVSFVVGTVTEYICSLGQELVFGSVAWDYSNVPLNINGRVCLLYSVFWGILGIAWIKLIYPPMAKLCLLYTSPSPRDRTRS
;
A
#
# COMPACT_ATOMS: atom_id res chain seq x y z
N MET A 1 -41.70 29.21 -6.89
CA MET A 1 -40.80 28.86 -5.76
C MET A 1 -40.27 27.42 -5.77
N SER A 2 -40.48 26.62 -6.82
CA SER A 2 -40.00 25.22 -6.89
C SER A 2 -38.78 24.99 -7.83
N ASN A 3 -38.37 26.01 -8.60
CA ASN A 3 -37.22 25.88 -9.52
C ASN A 3 -35.86 26.29 -8.93
N GLU A 4 -35.83 27.07 -7.86
CA GLU A 4 -34.56 27.49 -7.22
C GLU A 4 -33.94 26.46 -6.32
N GLN A 5 -34.72 25.47 -5.87
CA GLN A 5 -34.18 24.35 -5.04
C GLN A 5 -33.52 23.27 -5.88
N ASN A 6 -33.72 23.21 -7.18
CA ASN A 6 -33.09 22.20 -8.06
C ASN A 6 -31.73 22.61 -8.59
N GLU A 7 -31.38 23.89 -8.63
CA GLU A 7 -30.08 24.36 -9.11
C GLU A 7 -28.97 24.22 -8.03
N ASN A 8 -29.32 24.11 -6.75
CA ASN A 8 -28.36 24.02 -5.66
C ASN A 8 -27.88 22.59 -5.37
N LYS A 9 -28.38 21.62 -6.11
CA LYS A 9 -27.86 20.26 -6.15
C LYS A 9 -26.84 20.06 -7.29
N LYS A 10 -26.06 21.10 -7.57
CA LYS A 10 -24.82 20.93 -8.35
C LYS A 10 -23.96 19.98 -7.54
N GLU A 11 -23.99 18.71 -7.92
CA GLU A 11 -23.27 17.61 -7.31
C GLU A 11 -21.85 18.10 -7.00
N ARG A 12 -21.55 18.24 -5.73
CA ARG A 12 -20.18 18.52 -5.27
C ARG A 12 -19.34 17.33 -5.74
N ARG A 13 -18.75 17.45 -6.91
CA ARG A 13 -17.79 16.45 -7.37
C ARG A 13 -16.74 16.32 -6.29
N PRO A 14 -16.54 15.14 -5.72
CA PRO A 14 -15.52 14.97 -4.70
C PRO A 14 -14.19 15.42 -5.29
N PHE A 15 -13.45 16.27 -4.59
CA PHE A 15 -12.19 16.89 -5.02
C PHE A 15 -11.19 15.89 -5.64
N ALA A 16 -11.23 14.64 -5.24
CA ALA A 16 -10.41 13.56 -5.78
C ALA A 16 -11.26 12.29 -5.99
N PRO A 17 -12.10 12.23 -7.07
CA PRO A 17 -12.88 11.04 -7.35
C PRO A 17 -11.96 9.88 -7.75
N GLY A 18 -12.13 8.74 -7.11
CA GLY A 18 -11.41 7.53 -7.47
C GLY A 18 -9.96 7.45 -6.96
N LEU A 19 -9.12 6.80 -7.74
CA LEU A 19 -7.69 6.65 -7.50
C LEU A 19 -6.97 7.82 -8.17
N CYS A 20 -6.34 8.69 -7.39
CA CYS A 20 -5.57 9.82 -7.90
C CYS A 20 -4.11 9.74 -7.43
N PHE A 21 -3.23 10.43 -8.13
CA PHE A 21 -1.79 10.43 -7.84
C PHE A 21 -1.49 10.86 -6.39
N SER A 22 -2.14 11.92 -5.90
CA SER A 22 -1.96 12.37 -4.52
C SER A 22 -2.29 11.29 -3.48
N LYS A 23 -3.34 10.49 -3.71
CA LYS A 23 -3.67 9.36 -2.82
C LYS A 23 -2.60 8.28 -2.85
N LEU A 24 -2.03 7.99 -4.02
CA LEU A 24 -0.95 7.00 -4.15
C LEU A 24 0.33 7.47 -3.43
N VAL A 25 0.67 8.75 -3.54
CA VAL A 25 1.80 9.33 -2.80
C VAL A 25 1.58 9.21 -1.29
N TRP A 26 0.40 9.54 -0.77
CA TRP A 26 0.09 9.39 0.64
C TRP A 26 0.11 7.91 1.09
N VAL A 27 -0.46 7.01 0.29
CA VAL A 27 -0.40 5.56 0.53
C VAL A 27 1.06 5.12 0.62
N PHE A 28 1.90 5.55 -0.31
CA PHE A 28 3.33 5.24 -0.31
C PHE A 28 4.02 5.71 0.97
N LEU A 29 3.93 7.01 1.29
CA LEU A 29 4.61 7.60 2.44
C LEU A 29 4.17 7.00 3.77
N ILE A 30 2.85 6.88 3.99
CA ILE A 30 2.31 6.29 5.23
C ILE A 30 2.76 4.83 5.35
N SER A 31 2.70 4.06 4.27
CA SER A 31 3.09 2.65 4.29
C SER A 31 4.59 2.45 4.48
N CYS A 32 5.44 3.35 3.98
CA CYS A 32 6.88 3.34 4.27
C CYS A 32 7.15 3.51 5.78
N VAL A 33 6.47 4.46 6.42
CA VAL A 33 6.63 4.70 7.87
C VAL A 33 6.07 3.54 8.70
N VAL A 34 4.85 3.09 8.37
CA VAL A 34 4.22 1.96 9.09
C VAL A 34 5.05 0.69 8.91
N GLY A 35 5.54 0.41 7.71
CA GLY A 35 6.41 -0.74 7.44
C GLY A 35 7.68 -0.72 8.28
N PHE A 36 8.35 0.43 8.37
CA PHE A 36 9.51 0.61 9.23
C PHE A 36 9.19 0.33 10.71
N LEU A 37 8.08 0.86 11.22
CA LEU A 37 7.67 0.63 12.61
C LEU A 37 7.36 -0.85 12.87
N VAL A 38 6.68 -1.52 11.94
CA VAL A 38 6.37 -2.95 12.05
C VAL A 38 7.64 -3.79 12.05
N GLU A 39 8.59 -3.51 11.16
CA GLU A 39 9.88 -4.22 11.14
C GLU A 39 10.69 -4.00 12.42
N THR A 40 10.74 -2.76 12.90
CA THR A 40 11.46 -2.42 14.14
C THR A 40 10.85 -3.15 15.33
N LEU A 41 9.50 -3.13 15.43
CA LEU A 41 8.80 -3.86 16.50
C LEU A 41 9.01 -5.38 16.41
N TRP A 42 8.94 -5.95 15.21
CA TRP A 42 9.19 -7.36 14.98
C TRP A 42 10.62 -7.76 15.38
N CYS A 43 11.61 -6.95 15.00
CA CYS A 43 13.01 -7.16 15.37
C CYS A 43 13.18 -7.12 16.89
N TYR A 44 12.57 -6.16 17.56
CA TYR A 44 12.59 -6.05 19.04
C TYR A 44 11.98 -7.28 19.71
N ILE A 45 10.82 -7.76 19.25
CA ILE A 45 10.16 -8.94 19.81
C ILE A 45 11.01 -10.20 19.63
N ARG A 46 11.70 -10.32 18.49
CA ARG A 46 12.46 -11.53 18.15
C ARG A 46 13.87 -11.57 18.75
N HIS A 47 14.53 -10.43 18.86
CA HIS A 47 15.94 -10.33 19.26
C HIS A 47 16.17 -9.61 20.59
N GLY A 48 15.15 -8.95 21.16
CA GLY A 48 15.26 -8.24 22.44
C GLY A 48 16.02 -6.90 22.38
N TYR A 49 16.47 -6.48 21.20
CA TYR A 49 17.13 -5.19 20.99
C TYR A 49 16.63 -4.52 19.72
N ILE A 50 16.70 -3.19 19.70
CA ILE A 50 16.31 -2.39 18.54
C ILE A 50 17.48 -2.36 17.58
N GLU A 51 17.43 -3.17 16.54
CA GLU A 51 18.30 -3.07 15.39
C GLU A 51 17.57 -2.34 14.28
N SER A 52 18.12 -1.20 13.86
CA SER A 52 17.64 -0.52 12.67
C SER A 52 18.03 -1.37 11.46
N ARG A 53 17.14 -2.26 11.04
CA ARG A 53 17.29 -2.90 9.73
C ARG A 53 17.08 -1.84 8.67
N GLN A 54 18.19 -1.31 8.21
CA GLN A 54 18.20 -0.36 7.10
C GLN A 54 17.72 -1.08 5.84
N SER A 55 16.43 -0.89 5.53
CA SER A 55 15.98 -1.17 4.18
C SER A 55 16.57 -0.09 3.27
N LEU A 56 17.05 -0.47 2.13
CA LEU A 56 17.54 0.24 0.94
C LEU A 56 17.83 1.75 0.99
N VAL A 57 17.27 2.51 1.96
CA VAL A 57 17.41 3.97 2.11
C VAL A 57 17.75 4.27 3.57
N TYR A 58 18.73 5.10 3.79
CA TYR A 58 19.06 5.66 5.09
C TYR A 58 17.85 6.44 5.64
N GLY A 59 17.23 5.96 6.73
CA GLY A 59 16.13 6.64 7.39
C GLY A 59 14.93 5.75 7.76
N PRO A 60 13.89 6.33 8.39
CA PRO A 60 12.72 5.61 8.88
C PRO A 60 11.69 5.29 7.78
N LEU A 61 12.15 4.94 6.58
CA LEU A 61 11.29 4.68 5.43
C LEU A 61 11.60 3.33 4.81
N SER A 62 10.67 2.40 4.91
CA SER A 62 10.76 1.12 4.20
C SER A 62 10.10 1.22 2.82
N VAL A 63 10.92 1.52 1.80
CA VAL A 63 10.46 1.72 0.41
C VAL A 63 9.74 0.48 -0.13
N ALA A 64 10.18 -0.72 0.25
CA ALA A 64 9.55 -1.97 -0.18
C ALA A 64 8.08 -2.05 0.26
N TYR A 65 7.76 -1.66 1.50
CA TYR A 65 6.38 -1.61 1.99
C TYR A 65 5.56 -0.54 1.27
N GLY A 66 6.15 0.62 1.02
CA GLY A 66 5.49 1.68 0.25
C GLY A 66 5.14 1.24 -1.17
N MET A 67 6.09 0.63 -1.87
CA MET A 67 5.87 0.09 -3.22
C MET A 67 4.81 -1.01 -3.23
N GLY A 68 4.90 -1.97 -2.31
CA GLY A 68 3.90 -3.04 -2.18
C GLY A 68 2.49 -2.49 -1.94
N ALA A 69 2.34 -1.49 -1.06
CA ALA A 69 1.06 -0.85 -0.78
C ALA A 69 0.48 -0.12 -1.99
N VAL A 70 1.31 0.60 -2.76
CA VAL A 70 0.89 1.28 -3.99
C VAL A 70 0.43 0.27 -5.03
N VAL A 71 1.22 -0.77 -5.29
CA VAL A 71 0.89 -1.81 -6.28
C VAL A 71 -0.39 -2.53 -5.89
N LEU A 72 -0.54 -2.95 -4.62
CA LEU A 72 -1.78 -3.54 -4.11
C LEU A 72 -2.97 -2.60 -4.28
N THR A 73 -2.81 -1.32 -3.94
CA THR A 73 -3.89 -0.33 -4.09
C THR A 73 -4.32 -0.21 -5.55
N MET A 74 -3.38 -0.08 -6.47
CA MET A 74 -3.68 0.03 -7.91
C MET A 74 -4.38 -1.21 -8.44
N ALA A 75 -3.89 -2.40 -8.09
CA ALA A 75 -4.45 -3.67 -8.54
C ALA A 75 -5.84 -3.94 -7.94
N LEU A 76 -6.01 -3.67 -6.64
CA LEU A 76 -7.23 -4.03 -5.90
C LEU A 76 -8.33 -2.97 -5.97
N TYR A 77 -8.01 -1.74 -6.37
CA TYR A 77 -9.00 -0.66 -6.37
C TYR A 77 -10.26 -0.99 -7.17
N LYS A 78 -10.10 -1.63 -8.34
CA LYS A 78 -11.23 -2.08 -9.16
C LYS A 78 -12.02 -3.22 -8.52
N PHE A 79 -11.37 -4.03 -7.68
CA PHE A 79 -11.95 -5.20 -7.02
C PHE A 79 -12.47 -4.92 -5.60
N ARG A 80 -12.45 -3.66 -5.12
CA ARG A 80 -12.83 -3.32 -3.74
C ARG A 80 -14.24 -3.77 -3.33
N ASN A 81 -15.16 -3.87 -4.29
CA ASN A 81 -16.54 -4.34 -4.09
C ASN A 81 -16.72 -5.82 -4.44
N SER A 82 -15.66 -6.50 -4.85
CA SER A 82 -15.70 -7.92 -5.21
C SER A 82 -15.73 -8.81 -3.95
N PRO A 83 -16.15 -10.08 -4.08
CA PRO A 83 -16.09 -11.03 -2.99
C PRO A 83 -14.63 -11.27 -2.55
N TRP A 84 -14.45 -11.63 -1.29
CA TRP A 84 -13.15 -11.79 -0.64
C TRP A 84 -12.20 -12.74 -1.37
N TRP A 85 -12.69 -13.82 -1.95
CA TRP A 85 -11.87 -14.80 -2.65
C TRP A 85 -11.23 -14.24 -3.95
N LYS A 86 -11.94 -13.33 -4.67
CA LYS A 86 -11.35 -12.64 -5.84
C LYS A 86 -10.26 -11.68 -5.41
N ILE A 87 -10.48 -10.95 -4.33
CA ILE A 87 -9.48 -10.04 -3.75
C ILE A 87 -8.26 -10.85 -3.33
N PHE A 88 -8.47 -11.99 -2.65
CA PHE A 88 -7.41 -12.90 -2.25
C PHE A 88 -6.57 -13.35 -3.44
N LEU A 89 -7.19 -13.89 -4.49
CA LEU A 89 -6.47 -14.38 -5.67
C LEU A 89 -5.67 -13.29 -6.37
N VAL A 90 -6.27 -12.12 -6.58
CA VAL A 90 -5.56 -10.99 -7.19
C VAL A 90 -4.39 -10.55 -6.33
N SER A 91 -4.56 -10.44 -5.02
CA SER A 91 -3.50 -10.05 -4.09
C SER A 91 -2.39 -11.09 -4.00
N PHE A 92 -2.74 -12.37 -3.98
CA PHE A 92 -1.81 -13.49 -4.01
C PHE A 92 -0.88 -13.39 -5.24
N VAL A 93 -1.45 -13.26 -6.43
CA VAL A 93 -0.65 -13.17 -7.65
C VAL A 93 0.15 -11.88 -7.72
N VAL A 94 -0.49 -10.73 -7.51
CA VAL A 94 0.16 -9.42 -7.59
C VAL A 94 1.26 -9.29 -6.54
N GLY A 95 0.99 -9.71 -5.31
CA GLY A 95 1.97 -9.66 -4.22
C GLY A 95 3.19 -10.53 -4.51
N THR A 96 2.97 -11.78 -4.94
CA THR A 96 4.06 -12.71 -5.31
C THR A 96 4.92 -12.16 -6.44
N VAL A 97 4.31 -11.63 -7.49
CA VAL A 97 5.04 -11.04 -8.62
C VAL A 97 5.83 -9.80 -8.17
N THR A 98 5.21 -8.95 -7.36
CA THR A 98 5.88 -7.74 -6.83
C THR A 98 7.08 -8.12 -5.97
N GLU A 99 6.92 -9.09 -5.07
CA GLU A 99 7.99 -9.57 -4.19
C GLU A 99 9.16 -10.15 -5.00
N TYR A 100 8.85 -10.95 -6.03
CA TYR A 100 9.86 -11.51 -6.93
C TYR A 100 10.64 -10.40 -7.68
N ILE A 101 9.93 -9.43 -8.26
CA ILE A 101 10.53 -8.31 -8.99
C ILE A 101 11.37 -7.44 -8.05
N CYS A 102 10.90 -7.17 -6.83
CA CYS A 102 11.66 -6.41 -5.84
C CYS A 102 12.96 -7.13 -5.45
N SER A 103 12.90 -8.43 -5.18
CA SER A 103 14.10 -9.23 -4.87
C SER A 103 15.10 -9.24 -6.03
N LEU A 104 14.61 -9.48 -7.26
CA LEU A 104 15.46 -9.45 -8.45
C LEU A 104 16.08 -8.07 -8.70
N GLY A 105 15.26 -7.01 -8.57
CA GLY A 105 15.72 -5.64 -8.74
C GLY A 105 16.78 -5.23 -7.72
N GLN A 106 16.62 -5.65 -6.46
CA GLN A 106 17.63 -5.41 -5.42
C GLN A 106 18.96 -6.09 -5.74
N GLU A 107 18.91 -7.34 -6.17
CA GLU A 107 20.15 -8.05 -6.54
C GLU A 107 20.84 -7.41 -7.75
N LEU A 108 20.09 -7.02 -8.79
CA LEU A 108 20.65 -6.38 -9.98
C LEU A 108 21.23 -5.00 -9.71
N VAL A 109 20.64 -4.23 -8.81
CA VAL A 109 21.08 -2.83 -8.54
C VAL A 109 22.14 -2.76 -7.45
N PHE A 110 21.99 -3.59 -6.39
CA PHE A 110 22.82 -3.49 -5.19
C PHE A 110 23.75 -4.70 -4.99
N GLY A 111 23.64 -5.74 -5.84
CA GLY A 111 24.42 -6.96 -5.71
C GLY A 111 24.11 -7.77 -4.42
N SER A 112 23.03 -7.47 -3.74
CA SER A 112 22.65 -8.12 -2.48
C SER A 112 21.17 -8.50 -2.48
N VAL A 113 20.82 -9.56 -1.76
CA VAL A 113 19.45 -10.05 -1.60
C VAL A 113 18.99 -9.69 -0.19
N ALA A 114 17.83 -9.03 -0.05
CA ALA A 114 17.31 -8.64 1.27
C ALA A 114 16.72 -9.82 2.06
N TRP A 115 16.26 -10.86 1.35
CA TRP A 115 15.71 -12.10 1.93
C TRP A 115 16.01 -13.29 1.03
N ASP A 116 16.12 -14.47 1.64
CA ASP A 116 16.33 -15.74 0.94
C ASP A 116 15.41 -16.82 1.53
N TYR A 117 14.54 -17.37 0.67
CA TYR A 117 13.60 -18.45 1.01
C TYR A 117 14.05 -19.80 0.48
N SER A 118 15.30 -19.99 0.10
CA SER A 118 15.80 -21.24 -0.49
C SER A 118 15.56 -22.45 0.41
N ASN A 119 15.52 -22.25 1.74
CA ASN A 119 15.26 -23.29 2.73
C ASN A 119 13.76 -23.47 3.05
N VAL A 120 12.86 -22.70 2.41
CA VAL A 120 11.42 -22.78 2.67
C VAL A 120 10.77 -23.64 1.58
N PRO A 121 9.88 -24.58 1.93
CA PRO A 121 9.19 -25.40 0.94
C PRO A 121 8.39 -24.56 -0.08
N LEU A 122 8.29 -25.06 -1.31
CA LEU A 122 7.54 -24.42 -2.40
C LEU A 122 8.01 -22.97 -2.66
N ASN A 123 9.32 -22.76 -2.66
CA ASN A 123 9.91 -21.52 -3.10
C ASN A 123 10.18 -21.50 -4.61
N ILE A 124 10.30 -20.30 -5.17
CA ILE A 124 10.72 -20.07 -6.57
C ILE A 124 12.00 -19.25 -6.52
N ASN A 125 13.13 -19.88 -6.86
CA ASN A 125 14.47 -19.29 -6.88
C ASN A 125 14.89 -18.61 -5.56
N GLY A 126 14.38 -19.09 -4.41
CA GLY A 126 14.63 -18.47 -3.10
C GLY A 126 14.04 -17.06 -2.92
N ARG A 127 13.35 -16.52 -3.91
CA ARG A 127 12.86 -15.11 -3.91
C ARG A 127 11.45 -14.97 -3.38
N VAL A 128 10.60 -15.95 -3.63
CA VAL A 128 9.21 -16.03 -3.15
C VAL A 128 8.89 -17.45 -2.72
N CYS A 129 7.95 -17.61 -1.81
CA CYS A 129 7.45 -18.94 -1.45
C CYS A 129 5.93 -18.92 -1.23
N LEU A 130 5.31 -20.08 -1.30
CA LEU A 130 3.85 -20.23 -1.19
C LEU A 130 3.30 -19.63 0.11
N LEU A 131 4.00 -19.78 1.23
CA LEU A 131 3.57 -19.25 2.52
C LEU A 131 3.38 -17.74 2.47
N TYR A 132 4.39 -17.00 1.97
CA TYR A 132 4.31 -15.54 1.87
C TYR A 132 3.34 -15.09 0.79
N SER A 133 3.18 -15.87 -0.29
CA SER A 133 2.14 -15.61 -1.28
C SER A 133 0.73 -15.67 -0.69
N VAL A 134 0.47 -16.63 0.22
CA VAL A 134 -0.79 -16.69 0.99
C VAL A 134 -0.95 -15.48 1.90
N PHE A 135 0.12 -15.04 2.58
CA PHE A 135 0.09 -13.80 3.38
C PHE A 135 -0.23 -12.57 2.52
N TRP A 136 0.29 -12.45 1.31
CA TRP A 136 -0.09 -11.41 0.37
C TRP A 136 -1.58 -11.42 0.04
N GLY A 137 -2.16 -12.61 -0.14
CA GLY A 137 -3.61 -12.77 -0.35
C GLY A 137 -4.44 -12.24 0.82
N ILE A 138 -4.09 -12.61 2.04
CA ILE A 138 -4.75 -12.16 3.28
C ILE A 138 -4.55 -10.65 3.47
N LEU A 139 -3.31 -10.18 3.31
CA LEU A 139 -2.96 -8.76 3.43
C LEU A 139 -3.76 -7.90 2.45
N GLY A 140 -3.97 -8.37 1.23
CA GLY A 140 -4.76 -7.64 0.24
C GLY A 140 -6.22 -7.48 0.64
N ILE A 141 -6.84 -8.50 1.27
CA ILE A 141 -8.21 -8.38 1.81
C ILE A 141 -8.21 -7.31 2.92
N ALA A 142 -7.32 -7.43 3.90
CA ALA A 142 -7.21 -6.46 4.99
C ALA A 142 -6.91 -5.06 4.46
N TRP A 143 -6.01 -4.95 3.48
CA TRP A 143 -5.63 -3.67 2.86
C TRP A 143 -6.83 -2.96 2.27
N ILE A 144 -7.51 -3.58 1.30
CA ILE A 144 -8.55 -2.88 0.53
C ILE A 144 -9.86 -2.68 1.31
N LYS A 145 -10.15 -3.56 2.29
CA LYS A 145 -11.38 -3.49 3.07
C LYS A 145 -11.24 -2.68 4.36
N LEU A 146 -10.08 -2.73 5.03
CA LEU A 146 -9.88 -2.15 6.36
C LEU A 146 -8.93 -0.95 6.35
N ILE A 147 -7.79 -1.05 5.67
CA ILE A 147 -6.70 -0.06 5.77
C ILE A 147 -6.89 1.08 4.79
N TYR A 148 -7.14 0.78 3.53
CA TYR A 148 -7.27 1.78 2.47
C TYR A 148 -8.41 2.80 2.68
N PRO A 149 -9.62 2.43 3.13
CA PRO A 149 -10.71 3.38 3.30
C PRO A 149 -10.40 4.54 4.27
N PRO A 150 -9.88 4.31 5.49
CA PRO A 150 -9.49 5.40 6.38
C PRO A 150 -8.31 6.22 5.83
N MET A 151 -7.33 5.60 5.19
CA MET A 151 -6.22 6.32 4.56
C MET A 151 -6.69 7.24 3.44
N ALA A 152 -7.61 6.78 2.60
CA ALA A 152 -8.19 7.59 1.53
C ALA A 152 -8.97 8.80 2.08
N LYS A 153 -9.66 8.64 3.21
CA LYS A 153 -10.34 9.74 3.91
C LYS A 153 -9.33 10.75 4.47
N LEU A 154 -8.27 10.26 5.11
CA LEU A 154 -7.20 11.12 5.65
C LEU A 154 -6.55 11.94 4.53
N CYS A 155 -6.23 11.32 3.40
CA CYS A 155 -5.69 12.00 2.23
C CYS A 155 -6.61 13.13 1.73
N LEU A 156 -7.93 12.91 1.71
CA LEU A 156 -8.90 13.94 1.32
C LEU A 156 -8.93 15.14 2.27
N LEU A 157 -8.74 14.92 3.56
CA LEU A 157 -8.69 16.01 4.55
C LEU A 157 -7.48 16.92 4.32
N TYR A 158 -6.32 16.35 4.01
CA TYR A 158 -5.09 17.13 3.81
C TYR A 158 -4.96 17.75 2.41
N THR A 159 -5.64 17.21 1.40
CA THR A 159 -5.57 17.71 0.01
C THR A 159 -6.80 18.53 -0.39
N SER A 160 -7.77 18.71 0.50
CA SER A 160 -8.95 19.55 0.25
C SER A 160 -8.54 21.03 0.19
N PRO A 161 -8.95 21.79 -0.85
CA PRO A 161 -8.65 23.23 -0.91
C PRO A 161 -9.23 23.93 0.31
N SER A 162 -8.43 24.85 0.88
CA SER A 162 -8.85 25.68 2.01
C SER A 162 -10.13 26.44 1.65
N PRO A 163 -11.03 26.71 2.63
CA PRO A 163 -12.18 27.58 2.42
C PRO A 163 -11.81 28.97 1.85
N ARG A 164 -10.58 29.44 2.11
CA ARG A 164 -10.05 30.72 1.61
C ARG A 164 -9.77 30.73 0.10
N ASP A 165 -9.50 29.58 -0.51
CA ASP A 165 -9.25 29.50 -1.95
C ASP A 165 -10.55 29.50 -2.77
N ARG A 166 -11.70 29.29 -2.11
CA ARG A 166 -13.03 29.28 -2.72
C ARG A 166 -13.62 30.67 -2.95
N THR A 167 -13.07 31.71 -2.33
CA THR A 167 -13.56 33.10 -2.43
C THR A 167 -12.80 33.94 -3.45
N ARG A 168 -11.83 33.36 -4.19
CA ARG A 168 -10.99 34.06 -5.18
C ARG A 168 -11.32 33.75 -6.64
N SER A 169 -12.43 33.09 -6.91
CA SER A 169 -12.91 32.84 -8.29
C SER A 169 -14.27 33.45 -8.51
#